data_514538c7055f51e577c96bcb887313f7
#
_entry.id   514538c7055f51e577c96bcb887313f7
#
_cell.length_a   1.000
_cell.length_b   1.000
_cell.length_c   1.000
_cell.angle_alpha   90.00
_cell.angle_beta   90.00
_cell.angle_gamma   90.00
#
_symmetry.space_group_name_H-M   'P 1'
#
loop_
_entity.id
_entity.type
_entity.pdbx_description
1 polymer ?
#
loop_
_entity_poly.entity_id
_entity_poly.type
_entity_poly.pdbx_seq_one_letter_code
_entity_poly.pdbx_strand_id
1 'polypeptide(L)'
;MKRYNIIFIMAVMAASLMLSCSKNKGINNIQITYLTDSLRKVVTVETVQNHTFADELVLNGHVDCDPNNVAHVFPMFGGTVIRMGATVGDYVRKGQVLAVVRSGEVADYEKQMNDADLQIITAKREKSAINDMYNGGMASDRDLLQADKTLKNAQAEKQRLHEIYSINHITGKSTYIIKAPISGFITEANINPDMQIRPDQDEELFTISGLDNVWI
;
A
#
# COMPACT_ATOMS: atom_id res chain seq x y z
N MET A 1 31.26 -115.67 14.77
CA MET A 1 31.94 -114.57 15.54
C MET A 1 32.14 -113.22 14.83
N LYS A 2 31.99 -113.08 13.54
CA LYS A 2 32.17 -111.79 12.82
C LYS A 2 30.98 -110.81 12.91
N ARG A 3 29.77 -111.29 13.20
CA ARG A 3 28.55 -110.44 13.25
C ARG A 3 28.37 -109.64 14.57
N TYR A 4 28.88 -110.18 15.67
CA TYR A 4 28.83 -109.49 16.98
C TYR A 4 29.78 -108.32 17.07
N ASN A 5 30.92 -108.37 16.41
CA ASN A 5 31.89 -107.23 16.39
C ASN A 5 31.36 -106.01 15.64
N ILE A 6 30.57 -106.20 14.57
CA ILE A 6 30.00 -105.11 13.79
C ILE A 6 28.92 -104.40 14.60
N ILE A 7 28.10 -105.17 15.35
CA ILE A 7 27.05 -104.59 16.21
C ILE A 7 27.66 -103.82 17.38
N PHE A 8 28.75 -104.34 17.94
CA PHE A 8 29.50 -103.65 19.01
C PHE A 8 30.19 -102.37 18.58
N ILE A 9 30.75 -102.35 17.38
CA ILE A 9 31.34 -101.16 16.79
C ILE A 9 30.28 -100.09 16.45
N MET A 10 29.11 -100.51 15.94
CA MET A 10 28.00 -99.62 15.68
C MET A 10 27.39 -99.03 16.95
N ALA A 11 27.31 -99.87 18.05
CA ALA A 11 26.83 -99.39 19.34
C ALA A 11 27.79 -98.36 20.01
N VAL A 12 29.10 -98.57 19.86
CA VAL A 12 30.11 -97.61 20.37
C VAL A 12 30.14 -96.31 19.55
N MET A 13 29.91 -96.42 18.25
CA MET A 13 29.83 -95.24 17.38
C MET A 13 28.51 -94.44 17.63
N ALA A 14 27.42 -95.08 17.94
CA ALA A 14 26.15 -94.45 18.34
C ALA A 14 26.24 -93.78 19.73
N ALA A 15 27.00 -94.40 20.66
CA ALA A 15 27.22 -93.79 21.98
C ALA A 15 28.12 -92.56 21.98
N SER A 16 29.05 -92.44 21.02
CA SER A 16 29.91 -91.25 20.87
C SER A 16 29.19 -90.05 20.28
N LEU A 17 28.07 -90.20 19.58
CA LEU A 17 27.25 -89.15 19.03
C LEU A 17 26.36 -88.42 20.07
N MET A 18 26.16 -89.05 21.25
CA MET A 18 25.29 -88.46 22.29
C MET A 18 26.04 -87.53 23.28
N LEU A 19 27.35 -87.37 23.17
CA LEU A 19 28.14 -86.54 24.09
C LEU A 19 28.41 -85.15 23.58
N SER A 20 27.87 -84.76 22.40
CA SER A 20 28.03 -83.41 21.85
C SER A 20 26.84 -82.49 22.19
N CYS A 21 26.31 -82.51 23.39
CA CYS A 21 25.38 -81.55 23.87
C CYS A 21 26.18 -80.55 24.70
N SER A 22 26.94 -79.66 24.01
CA SER A 22 27.58 -78.46 24.61
C SER A 22 26.47 -77.53 25.06
N LYS A 23 26.32 -77.44 26.34
CA LYS A 23 25.51 -76.45 27.01
C LYS A 23 26.07 -75.08 26.71
N ASN A 24 25.42 -74.43 25.77
CA ASN A 24 25.73 -73.02 25.51
C ASN A 24 25.29 -72.24 26.75
N LYS A 25 26.17 -71.99 27.67
CA LYS A 25 26.01 -71.01 28.73
C LYS A 25 25.95 -69.66 28.06
N GLY A 26 24.74 -69.11 27.98
CA GLY A 26 24.62 -67.70 27.65
C GLY A 26 25.56 -66.89 28.55
N ILE A 27 26.54 -66.33 27.92
CA ILE A 27 27.47 -65.41 28.56
C ILE A 27 26.69 -64.09 28.81
N ASN A 28 25.97 -64.07 29.94
CA ASN A 28 25.62 -62.81 30.54
C ASN A 28 26.85 -62.32 31.33
N ASN A 29 27.99 -62.17 30.62
CA ASN A 29 29.04 -61.37 31.13
C ASN A 29 28.68 -59.91 30.88
N ILE A 30 27.87 -59.33 31.78
CA ILE A 30 27.93 -57.89 31.97
C ILE A 30 29.33 -57.66 32.49
N GLN A 31 30.25 -57.37 31.58
CA GLN A 31 31.54 -56.80 31.96
C GLN A 31 31.23 -55.39 32.49
N ILE A 32 31.13 -55.32 33.81
CA ILE A 32 31.12 -54.00 34.47
C ILE A 32 32.52 -53.44 34.22
N THR A 33 32.62 -52.62 33.17
CA THR A 33 33.84 -51.85 32.88
C THR A 33 33.93 -50.74 33.92
N TYR A 34 34.77 -50.95 34.90
CA TYR A 34 35.06 -49.90 35.90
C TYR A 34 35.83 -48.79 35.23
N LEU A 35 35.39 -47.57 35.45
CA LEU A 35 36.14 -46.37 35.00
C LEU A 35 37.48 -46.38 35.73
N THR A 36 38.54 -46.52 34.96
CA THR A 36 39.93 -46.41 35.48
C THR A 36 40.13 -44.99 35.98
N ASP A 37 40.93 -44.77 37.03
CA ASP A 37 41.17 -43.45 37.65
C ASP A 37 41.70 -42.42 36.63
N SER A 38 42.35 -42.85 35.55
CA SER A 38 42.77 -41.99 34.44
C SER A 38 41.54 -41.49 33.60
N LEU A 39 40.53 -42.31 33.40
CA LEU A 39 39.32 -41.92 32.67
C LEU A 39 38.36 -41.09 33.54
N ARG A 40 38.35 -41.31 34.89
CA ARG A 40 37.55 -40.49 35.78
C ARG A 40 37.90 -38.98 35.73
N LYS A 41 39.17 -38.68 35.42
CA LYS A 41 39.59 -37.27 35.30
C LYS A 41 39.19 -36.59 34.01
N VAL A 42 38.74 -37.35 33.01
CA VAL A 42 38.41 -36.85 31.66
C VAL A 42 36.92 -36.93 31.38
N VAL A 43 36.14 -37.77 32.12
CA VAL A 43 34.74 -37.94 31.91
C VAL A 43 33.95 -37.12 32.91
N THR A 44 33.20 -36.15 32.37
CA THR A 44 32.23 -35.38 33.15
C THR A 44 30.85 -36.01 32.95
N VAL A 45 30.20 -36.37 34.07
CA VAL A 45 28.84 -36.90 34.05
C VAL A 45 27.88 -35.78 34.38
N GLU A 46 27.06 -35.44 33.39
CA GLU A 46 25.99 -34.46 33.57
C GLU A 46 24.64 -35.17 33.59
N THR A 47 23.71 -34.65 34.39
CA THR A 47 22.34 -35.14 34.45
C THR A 47 21.59 -34.64 33.21
N VAL A 48 20.98 -35.54 32.45
CA VAL A 48 20.12 -35.17 31.31
C VAL A 48 18.93 -34.41 31.85
N GLN A 49 18.81 -33.14 31.49
CA GLN A 49 17.65 -32.29 31.77
C GLN A 49 16.81 -32.17 30.52
N ASN A 50 15.50 -32.18 30.68
CA ASN A 50 14.59 -31.84 29.57
C ASN A 50 14.66 -30.35 29.31
N HIS A 51 15.33 -29.96 28.23
CA HIS A 51 15.26 -28.62 27.70
C HIS A 51 14.20 -28.55 26.62
N THR A 52 13.28 -27.61 26.75
CA THR A 52 12.42 -27.22 25.62
C THR A 52 13.32 -26.52 24.59
N PHE A 53 13.51 -27.11 23.46
CA PHE A 53 14.10 -26.44 22.31
C PHE A 53 13.09 -25.40 21.84
N ALA A 54 13.37 -24.13 22.03
CA ALA A 54 12.72 -23.07 21.29
C ALA A 54 13.51 -22.94 19.97
N ASP A 55 12.91 -23.41 18.89
CA ASP A 55 13.46 -23.19 17.57
C ASP A 55 13.19 -21.72 17.21
N GLU A 56 14.23 -20.89 17.25
CA GLU A 56 14.11 -19.47 16.91
C GLU A 56 14.21 -19.35 15.41
N LEU A 57 13.05 -19.14 14.76
CA LEU A 57 12.97 -18.86 13.34
C LEU A 57 13.25 -17.37 13.10
N VAL A 58 14.43 -17.06 12.61
CA VAL A 58 14.79 -15.69 12.18
C VAL A 58 14.21 -15.48 10.78
N LEU A 59 13.18 -14.63 10.70
CA LEU A 59 12.61 -14.20 9.43
C LEU A 59 13.14 -12.80 9.09
N ASN A 60 13.66 -12.65 7.89
CA ASN A 60 13.97 -11.35 7.31
C ASN A 60 12.79 -10.92 6.45
N GLY A 61 12.18 -9.80 6.79
CA GLY A 61 11.06 -9.22 6.05
C GLY A 61 11.32 -7.76 5.72
N HIS A 62 10.60 -7.25 4.73
CA HIS A 62 10.48 -5.83 4.42
C HIS A 62 9.12 -5.36 4.87
N VAL A 63 9.07 -4.17 5.50
CA VAL A 63 7.79 -3.58 5.92
C VAL A 63 7.38 -2.58 4.87
N ASP A 64 6.25 -2.85 4.23
CA ASP A 64 5.65 -1.97 3.23
C ASP A 64 4.30 -1.42 3.69
N CYS A 65 3.92 -0.26 3.12
CA CYS A 65 2.59 0.30 3.32
C CYS A 65 1.53 -0.58 2.64
N ASP A 66 0.33 -0.65 3.22
CA ASP A 66 -0.82 -1.30 2.57
C ASP A 66 -1.18 -0.56 1.27
N PRO A 67 -1.04 -1.18 0.07
CA PRO A 67 -1.35 -0.54 -1.21
C PRO A 67 -2.79 -0.01 -1.34
N ASN A 68 -3.73 -0.55 -0.56
CA ASN A 68 -5.11 -0.07 -0.54
C ASN A 68 -5.28 1.25 0.22
N ASN A 69 -4.29 1.63 1.03
CA ASN A 69 -4.27 2.82 1.86
C ASN A 69 -3.21 3.84 1.41
N VAL A 70 -2.79 3.78 0.16
CA VAL A 70 -1.86 4.74 -0.45
C VAL A 70 -2.59 5.61 -1.45
N ALA A 71 -2.33 6.90 -1.45
CA ALA A 71 -2.85 7.85 -2.42
C ALA A 71 -1.71 8.64 -3.05
N HIS A 72 -1.64 8.58 -4.37
CA HIS A 72 -0.71 9.34 -5.19
C HIS A 72 -1.37 10.64 -5.65
N VAL A 73 -0.72 11.76 -5.46
CA VAL A 73 -1.23 13.09 -5.77
C VAL A 73 -0.46 13.67 -6.95
N PHE A 74 -1.17 13.88 -8.06
CA PHE A 74 -0.63 14.45 -9.28
C PHE A 74 -1.07 15.89 -9.47
N PRO A 75 -0.32 16.71 -10.24
CA PRO A 75 -0.75 18.07 -10.56
C PRO A 75 -1.92 18.06 -11.54
N MET A 76 -2.92 18.91 -11.30
CA MET A 76 -4.05 19.09 -12.23
C MET A 76 -3.69 20.07 -13.36
N PHE A 77 -2.90 21.09 -13.05
CA PHE A 77 -2.44 22.12 -13.98
C PHE A 77 -0.94 22.35 -13.82
N GLY A 78 -0.30 22.75 -14.92
CA GLY A 78 1.07 23.21 -14.88
C GLY A 78 1.20 24.56 -14.14
N GLY A 79 2.37 24.81 -13.56
CA GLY A 79 2.60 26.08 -12.87
C GLY A 79 3.81 26.08 -11.94
N THR A 80 3.93 27.15 -11.16
CA THR A 80 5.00 27.31 -10.18
C THR A 80 4.47 27.18 -8.77
N VAL A 81 5.13 26.38 -7.95
CA VAL A 81 4.80 26.16 -6.54
C VAL A 81 5.13 27.41 -5.75
N ILE A 82 4.12 28.04 -5.14
CA ILE A 82 4.31 29.26 -4.32
C ILE A 82 4.67 28.88 -2.89
N ARG A 83 4.02 27.82 -2.36
CA ARG A 83 4.13 27.45 -0.95
C ARG A 83 3.79 25.98 -0.76
N MET A 84 4.55 25.35 0.11
CA MET A 84 4.25 24.02 0.65
C MET A 84 3.60 24.15 2.03
N GLY A 85 2.62 23.32 2.31
CA GLY A 85 1.91 23.25 3.59
C GLY A 85 2.21 21.99 4.39
N ALA A 86 2.95 21.04 3.82
CA ALA A 86 3.33 19.79 4.46
C ALA A 86 4.61 19.22 3.82
N THR A 87 5.39 18.45 4.58
CA THR A 87 6.65 17.81 4.19
C THR A 87 6.62 16.31 4.45
N VAL A 88 7.62 15.60 3.94
CA VAL A 88 7.77 14.16 4.20
C VAL A 88 7.85 13.88 5.71
N GLY A 89 7.08 12.89 6.17
CA GLY A 89 6.94 12.53 7.57
C GLY A 89 5.79 13.22 8.32
N ASP A 90 5.19 14.27 7.74
CA ASP A 90 4.05 14.94 8.37
C ASP A 90 2.77 14.10 8.25
N TYR A 91 1.97 14.11 9.32
CA TYR A 91 0.60 13.58 9.26
C TYR A 91 -0.36 14.62 8.71
N VAL A 92 -1.10 14.26 7.68
CA VAL A 92 -2.10 15.14 7.04
C VAL A 92 -3.50 14.55 7.14
N ARG A 93 -4.50 15.42 7.21
CA ARG A 93 -5.91 15.02 7.20
C ARG A 93 -6.49 15.17 5.81
N LYS A 94 -7.45 14.32 5.48
CA LYS A 94 -8.21 14.45 4.22
C LYS A 94 -8.73 15.89 4.04
N GLY A 95 -8.44 16.48 2.87
CA GLY A 95 -8.78 17.86 2.54
C GLY A 95 -7.80 18.92 3.02
N GLN A 96 -6.76 18.56 3.78
CA GLN A 96 -5.70 19.48 4.19
C GLN A 96 -4.90 19.96 2.98
N VAL A 97 -4.53 21.25 3.00
CA VAL A 97 -3.73 21.88 1.93
C VAL A 97 -2.28 21.40 2.01
N LEU A 98 -1.80 20.79 0.93
CA LEU A 98 -0.42 20.30 0.80
C LEU A 98 0.47 21.33 0.11
N ALA A 99 -0.02 21.96 -0.95
CA ALA A 99 0.71 22.97 -1.67
C ALA A 99 -0.24 24.00 -2.33
N VAL A 100 0.31 25.17 -2.63
CA VAL A 100 -0.35 26.22 -3.40
C VAL A 100 0.48 26.47 -4.65
N VAL A 101 -0.18 26.42 -5.83
CA VAL A 101 0.47 26.52 -7.12
C VAL A 101 -0.13 27.70 -7.90
N ARG A 102 0.70 28.50 -8.54
CA ARG A 102 0.30 29.53 -9.49
C ARG A 102 0.35 28.96 -10.90
N SER A 103 -0.74 29.09 -11.64
CA SER A 103 -0.89 28.51 -12.98
C SER A 103 -1.42 29.53 -13.98
N GLY A 104 -0.83 29.53 -15.18
CA GLY A 104 -1.34 30.31 -16.31
C GLY A 104 -2.70 29.78 -16.81
N GLU A 105 -2.90 28.46 -16.80
CA GLU A 105 -4.17 27.84 -17.19
C GLU A 105 -5.31 28.27 -16.25
N VAL A 106 -5.03 28.37 -14.95
CA VAL A 106 -6.00 28.89 -13.96
C VAL A 106 -6.31 30.37 -14.21
N ALA A 107 -5.34 31.17 -14.67
CA ALA A 107 -5.58 32.56 -15.06
C ALA A 107 -6.55 32.67 -16.25
N ASP A 108 -6.47 31.72 -17.21
CA ASP A 108 -7.41 31.66 -18.33
C ASP A 108 -8.84 31.32 -17.90
N TYR A 109 -8.99 30.38 -16.95
CA TYR A 109 -10.29 30.10 -16.34
C TYR A 109 -10.85 31.33 -15.58
N GLU A 110 -10.01 32.05 -14.86
CA GLU A 110 -10.40 33.29 -14.16
C GLU A 110 -10.93 34.34 -15.14
N LYS A 111 -10.23 34.51 -16.27
CA LYS A 111 -10.68 35.39 -17.35
C LYS A 111 -12.05 34.94 -17.90
N GLN A 112 -12.21 33.64 -18.20
CA GLN A 112 -13.50 33.10 -18.69
C GLN A 112 -14.64 33.35 -17.68
N MET A 113 -14.40 33.20 -16.38
CA MET A 113 -15.38 33.47 -15.35
C MET A 113 -15.82 34.96 -15.36
N ASN A 114 -14.86 35.87 -15.46
CA ASN A 114 -15.14 37.31 -15.57
C ASN A 114 -15.93 37.64 -16.85
N ASP A 115 -15.58 37.02 -17.97
CA ASP A 115 -16.28 37.21 -19.26
C ASP A 115 -17.73 36.68 -19.15
N ALA A 116 -17.97 35.54 -18.50
CA ALA A 116 -19.30 35.02 -18.26
C ALA A 116 -20.14 35.96 -17.36
N ASP A 117 -19.54 36.58 -16.34
CA ASP A 117 -20.23 37.55 -15.52
C ASP A 117 -20.64 38.80 -16.30
N LEU A 118 -19.77 39.31 -17.18
CA LEU A 118 -20.09 40.42 -18.06
C LEU A 118 -21.19 40.05 -19.06
N GLN A 119 -21.18 38.84 -19.60
CA GLN A 119 -22.25 38.33 -20.49
C GLN A 119 -23.61 38.31 -19.77
N ILE A 120 -23.66 37.86 -18.50
CA ILE A 120 -24.88 37.86 -17.70
C ILE A 120 -25.40 39.28 -17.50
N ILE A 121 -24.53 40.25 -17.18
CA ILE A 121 -24.90 41.66 -16.99
C ILE A 121 -25.48 42.19 -18.28
N THR A 122 -24.86 41.96 -19.43
CA THR A 122 -25.28 42.40 -20.76
C THR A 122 -26.66 41.78 -21.11
N ALA A 123 -26.77 40.44 -20.99
CA ALA A 123 -28.02 39.74 -21.30
C ALA A 123 -29.19 40.13 -20.38
N LYS A 124 -28.92 40.46 -19.11
CA LYS A 124 -29.94 41.02 -18.20
C LYS A 124 -30.48 42.38 -18.66
N ARG A 125 -29.56 43.26 -19.07
CA ARG A 125 -29.94 44.59 -19.58
C ARG A 125 -30.72 44.49 -20.88
N GLU A 126 -30.28 43.63 -21.82
CA GLU A 126 -30.99 43.36 -23.06
C GLU A 126 -32.39 42.83 -22.81
N LYS A 127 -32.52 41.80 -21.92
CA LYS A 127 -33.85 41.25 -21.55
C LYS A 127 -34.75 42.32 -20.94
N SER A 128 -34.22 43.22 -20.08
CA SER A 128 -34.99 44.33 -19.53
C SER A 128 -35.46 45.31 -20.62
N ALA A 129 -34.57 45.71 -21.53
CA ALA A 129 -34.95 46.62 -22.64
C ALA A 129 -36.00 45.99 -23.55
N ILE A 130 -35.82 44.74 -23.95
CA ILE A 130 -36.82 44.01 -24.79
C ILE A 130 -38.16 43.88 -24.06
N ASN A 131 -38.15 43.61 -22.74
CA ASN A 131 -39.37 43.54 -21.94
C ASN A 131 -40.10 44.90 -21.90
N ASP A 132 -39.39 46.00 -21.76
CA ASP A 132 -39.98 47.36 -21.80
C ASP A 132 -40.57 47.65 -23.20
N MET A 133 -39.88 47.28 -24.27
CA MET A 133 -40.35 47.40 -25.64
C MET A 133 -41.59 46.54 -25.90
N TYR A 134 -41.63 45.32 -25.37
CA TYR A 134 -42.75 44.40 -25.46
C TYR A 134 -43.99 44.99 -24.76
N ASN A 135 -43.83 45.54 -23.57
CA ASN A 135 -44.91 46.22 -22.84
C ASN A 135 -45.42 47.45 -23.58
N GLY A 136 -44.54 48.09 -24.36
CA GLY A 136 -44.93 49.22 -25.29
C GLY A 136 -45.48 48.78 -26.62
N GLY A 137 -45.63 47.49 -26.89
CA GLY A 137 -46.12 46.96 -28.17
C GLY A 137 -45.10 47.07 -29.35
N MET A 138 -43.80 47.31 -29.04
CA MET A 138 -42.73 47.47 -30.01
C MET A 138 -41.82 46.25 -30.18
N ALA A 139 -42.00 45.20 -29.39
CA ALA A 139 -41.31 43.96 -29.51
C ALA A 139 -42.27 42.78 -29.52
N SER A 140 -41.90 41.64 -30.12
CA SER A 140 -42.71 40.43 -30.19
C SER A 140 -42.43 39.46 -29.04
N ASP A 141 -43.36 38.48 -28.83
CA ASP A 141 -43.14 37.36 -27.94
C ASP A 141 -41.86 36.60 -28.27
N ARG A 142 -41.53 36.50 -29.54
CA ARG A 142 -40.32 35.83 -30.06
C ARG A 142 -39.04 36.57 -29.54
N ASP A 143 -39.05 37.90 -29.59
CA ASP A 143 -37.89 38.69 -29.14
C ASP A 143 -37.69 38.57 -27.63
N LEU A 144 -38.78 38.58 -26.86
CA LEU A 144 -38.74 38.34 -25.43
C LEU A 144 -38.20 36.93 -25.09
N LEU A 145 -38.69 35.92 -25.79
CA LEU A 145 -38.20 34.54 -25.61
C LEU A 145 -36.72 34.41 -25.98
N GLN A 146 -36.27 35.08 -27.03
CA GLN A 146 -34.87 35.06 -27.46
C GLN A 146 -33.97 35.73 -26.40
N ALA A 147 -34.36 36.88 -25.87
CA ALA A 147 -33.63 37.55 -24.79
C ALA A 147 -33.56 36.69 -23.50
N ASP A 148 -34.68 36.02 -23.14
CA ASP A 148 -34.70 35.10 -22.00
C ASP A 148 -33.74 33.91 -22.21
N LYS A 149 -33.74 33.33 -23.41
CA LYS A 149 -32.82 32.25 -23.79
C LYS A 149 -31.35 32.68 -23.71
N THR A 150 -31.02 33.87 -24.20
CA THR A 150 -29.66 34.44 -24.12
C THR A 150 -29.18 34.56 -22.68
N LEU A 151 -30.06 35.10 -21.79
CA LEU A 151 -29.74 35.20 -20.38
C LEU A 151 -29.55 33.82 -19.72
N LYS A 152 -30.41 32.85 -20.00
CA LYS A 152 -30.29 31.48 -19.47
C LYS A 152 -29.00 30.81 -19.93
N ASN A 153 -28.61 30.98 -21.20
CA ASN A 153 -27.36 30.43 -21.73
C ASN A 153 -26.14 31.03 -21.01
N ALA A 154 -26.11 32.36 -20.79
CA ALA A 154 -25.03 33.01 -20.06
C ALA A 154 -24.95 32.53 -18.60
N GLN A 155 -26.10 32.30 -17.96
CA GLN A 155 -26.16 31.75 -16.60
C GLN A 155 -25.65 30.29 -16.56
N ALA A 156 -26.03 29.48 -17.54
CA ALA A 156 -25.56 28.08 -17.63
C ALA A 156 -24.05 28.00 -17.83
N GLU A 157 -23.48 28.89 -18.65
CA GLU A 157 -22.03 28.96 -18.85
C GLU A 157 -21.30 29.33 -17.56
N LYS A 158 -21.78 30.33 -16.83
CA LYS A 158 -21.22 30.64 -15.50
C LYS A 158 -21.29 29.46 -14.55
N GLN A 159 -22.40 28.74 -14.53
CA GLN A 159 -22.58 27.54 -13.69
C GLN A 159 -21.55 26.45 -14.06
N ARG A 160 -21.35 26.20 -15.34
CA ARG A 160 -20.34 25.26 -15.82
C ARG A 160 -18.93 25.62 -15.35
N LEU A 161 -18.56 26.89 -15.49
CA LEU A 161 -17.25 27.39 -15.01
C LEU A 161 -17.13 27.26 -13.49
N HIS A 162 -18.19 27.54 -12.75
CA HIS A 162 -18.20 27.40 -11.29
C HIS A 162 -17.95 25.96 -10.84
N GLU A 163 -18.51 24.98 -11.56
CA GLU A 163 -18.25 23.56 -11.31
C GLU A 163 -16.78 23.21 -11.57
N ILE A 164 -16.19 23.70 -12.67
CA ILE A 164 -14.74 23.54 -12.96
C ILE A 164 -13.88 24.09 -11.83
N TYR A 165 -14.22 25.28 -11.31
CA TYR A 165 -13.51 25.88 -10.16
C TYR A 165 -13.58 25.00 -8.91
N SER A 166 -14.77 24.46 -8.64
CA SER A 166 -15.00 23.60 -7.48
C SER A 166 -14.21 22.28 -7.58
N ILE A 167 -14.27 21.62 -8.72
CA ILE A 167 -13.61 20.33 -8.96
C ILE A 167 -12.09 20.48 -8.86
N ASN A 168 -11.55 21.55 -9.43
CA ASN A 168 -10.09 21.77 -9.51
C ASN A 168 -9.52 22.57 -8.33
N HIS A 169 -10.32 22.87 -7.33
CA HIS A 169 -9.92 23.63 -6.15
C HIS A 169 -9.24 24.95 -6.48
N ILE A 170 -9.75 25.67 -7.51
CA ILE A 170 -9.27 26.98 -7.91
C ILE A 170 -9.69 27.99 -6.85
N THR A 171 -8.73 28.79 -6.36
CA THR A 171 -8.96 29.76 -5.28
C THR A 171 -8.98 31.22 -5.77
N GLY A 172 -8.81 31.44 -7.07
CA GLY A 172 -8.63 32.77 -7.69
C GLY A 172 -7.19 33.26 -7.59
N LYS A 173 -6.93 34.44 -8.18
CA LYS A 173 -5.57 35.03 -8.31
C LYS A 173 -4.60 34.10 -9.03
N SER A 174 -5.10 33.39 -10.05
CA SER A 174 -4.33 32.45 -10.87
C SER A 174 -3.69 31.33 -10.04
N THR A 175 -4.32 30.94 -8.93
CA THR A 175 -3.80 29.88 -8.04
C THR A 175 -4.82 28.77 -7.81
N TYR A 176 -4.30 27.55 -7.67
CA TYR A 176 -5.05 26.41 -7.18
C TYR A 176 -4.33 25.76 -6.00
N ILE A 177 -5.08 24.98 -5.22
CA ILE A 177 -4.55 24.30 -4.05
C ILE A 177 -4.57 22.79 -4.28
N ILE A 178 -3.46 22.15 -3.92
CA ILE A 178 -3.33 20.71 -3.87
C ILE A 178 -3.73 20.25 -2.47
N LYS A 179 -4.71 19.35 -2.38
CA LYS A 179 -5.24 18.83 -1.10
C LYS A 179 -4.96 17.35 -0.95
N ALA A 180 -4.85 16.90 0.30
CA ALA A 180 -4.75 15.50 0.65
C ALA A 180 -6.06 14.75 0.33
N PRO A 181 -6.07 13.71 -0.52
CA PRO A 181 -7.26 12.92 -0.82
C PRO A 181 -7.67 11.98 0.32
N ILE A 182 -6.71 11.55 1.13
CA ILE A 182 -6.88 10.70 2.31
C ILE A 182 -6.17 11.32 3.52
N SER A 183 -6.46 10.79 4.72
CA SER A 183 -5.65 11.08 5.91
C SER A 183 -4.54 10.06 6.03
N GLY A 184 -3.32 10.48 6.41
CA GLY A 184 -2.17 9.60 6.52
C GLY A 184 -0.87 10.38 6.67
N PHE A 185 0.26 9.69 6.55
CA PHE A 185 1.58 10.28 6.57
C PHE A 185 2.09 10.51 5.14
N ILE A 186 2.77 11.61 4.92
CA ILE A 186 3.47 11.85 3.65
C ILE A 186 4.73 10.99 3.64
N THR A 187 4.75 9.99 2.76
CA THR A 187 5.89 9.07 2.59
C THR A 187 6.88 9.59 1.55
N GLU A 188 6.36 10.29 0.53
CA GLU A 188 7.18 10.89 -0.52
C GLU A 188 6.65 12.28 -0.89
N ALA A 189 7.57 13.20 -1.24
CA ALA A 189 7.25 14.51 -1.75
C ALA A 189 8.30 14.92 -2.79
N ASN A 190 7.88 14.96 -4.06
CA ASN A 190 8.71 15.32 -5.21
C ASN A 190 8.43 16.76 -5.66
N ILE A 191 8.26 17.65 -4.70
CA ILE A 191 7.88 19.03 -4.90
C ILE A 191 8.66 19.94 -3.95
N ASN A 192 9.07 21.11 -4.46
CA ASN A 192 9.76 22.14 -3.67
C ASN A 192 9.16 23.51 -3.95
N PRO A 193 9.30 24.47 -3.03
CA PRO A 193 8.98 25.88 -3.32
C PRO A 193 9.73 26.36 -4.55
N ASP A 194 9.08 27.21 -5.34
CA ASP A 194 9.58 27.78 -6.61
C ASP A 194 9.82 26.74 -7.73
N MET A 195 9.54 25.46 -7.50
CA MET A 195 9.61 24.43 -8.53
C MET A 195 8.52 24.65 -9.58
N GLN A 196 8.85 24.46 -10.86
CA GLN A 196 7.90 24.43 -11.95
C GLN A 196 7.41 23.00 -12.18
N ILE A 197 6.10 22.79 -12.07
CA ILE A 197 5.44 21.50 -12.31
C ILE A 197 4.69 21.52 -13.64
N ARG A 198 4.52 20.34 -14.24
CA ARG A 198 3.78 20.12 -15.49
C ARG A 198 2.78 19.01 -15.32
N PRO A 199 1.57 19.12 -15.90
CA PRO A 199 0.53 18.10 -15.77
C PRO A 199 0.83 16.82 -16.57
N ASP A 200 1.78 16.85 -17.51
CA ASP A 200 2.22 15.74 -18.35
C ASP A 200 3.39 14.93 -17.76
N GLN A 201 3.81 15.26 -16.52
CA GLN A 201 4.81 14.48 -15.79
C GLN A 201 4.12 13.26 -15.17
N ASP A 202 4.67 12.07 -15.42
CA ASP A 202 4.23 10.81 -14.77
C ASP A 202 4.67 10.74 -13.28
N GLU A 203 5.32 11.80 -12.78
CA GLU A 203 5.86 11.87 -11.43
C GLU A 203 4.82 12.45 -10.47
N GLU A 204 4.52 11.71 -9.42
CA GLU A 204 3.65 12.13 -8.34
C GLU A 204 4.27 13.24 -7.51
N LEU A 205 3.48 14.23 -7.12
CA LEU A 205 3.93 15.32 -6.25
C LEU A 205 4.02 14.91 -4.78
N PHE A 206 3.07 14.11 -4.34
CA PHE A 206 3.03 13.56 -2.98
C PHE A 206 2.51 12.13 -3.02
N THR A 207 3.09 11.28 -2.16
CA THR A 207 2.53 9.99 -1.79
C THR A 207 2.10 10.06 -0.32
N ILE A 208 0.83 9.73 -0.06
CA ILE A 208 0.25 9.73 1.27
C ILE A 208 -0.15 8.30 1.61
N SER A 209 0.34 7.78 2.74
CA SER A 209 0.08 6.41 3.19
C SER A 209 -0.57 6.39 4.56
N GLY A 210 -1.64 5.62 4.70
CA GLY A 210 -2.18 5.25 6.00
C GLY A 210 -1.31 4.16 6.60
N LEU A 211 -0.67 4.44 7.75
CA LEU A 211 0.24 3.50 8.42
C LEU A 211 -0.44 2.68 9.52
N ASP A 212 -1.77 2.68 9.57
CA ASP A 212 -2.54 1.89 10.56
C ASP A 212 -2.36 0.37 10.36
N ASN A 213 -2.14 -0.06 9.13
CA ASN A 213 -1.82 -1.42 8.74
C ASN A 213 -0.59 -1.42 7.83
N VAL A 214 0.33 -2.34 8.09
CA VAL A 214 1.53 -2.55 7.26
C VAL A 214 1.60 -4.01 6.83
N TRP A 215 2.24 -4.26 5.70
CA TRP A 215 2.54 -5.60 5.19
C TRP A 215 3.99 -5.95 5.50
N ILE A 216 4.21 -7.25 5.76
CA ILE A 216 5.54 -7.82 6.04
C ILE A 216 5.80 -8.93 5.07
#